data_47c85ddfbc9da81b1179798cf3b2c348
#
_entry.id   47c85ddfbc9da81b1179798cf3b2c348
#
_cell.length_a   1.000
_cell.length_b   1.000
_cell.length_c   1.000
_cell.angle_alpha   90.00
_cell.angle_beta   90.00
_cell.angle_gamma   90.00
#
_symmetry.space_group_name_H-M   'P 1'
#
loop_
_entity.id
_entity.type
_entity.pdbx_description
1 polymer ?
#
loop_
_entity_poly.entity_id
_entity_poly.type
_entity_poly.pdbx_seq_one_letter_code
_entity_poly.pdbx_strand_id
1 'polypeptide(L)'
;MECFQGSLREFAEKLLANGKGNGQMVEVAQLCDTVIEDARQQGLELKSCSIMVMQKTIFKYAHHPKAKKGAVVPLNDYDLIEKALRTPLHIYEDPIQNDIIYVFTYPYDESKLVKVVVHPNYKVKRE
;
A
#
# COMPACT_ATOMS: atom_id res chain seq x y z
N MET A 1 12.65 10.60 -7.11
CA MET A 1 11.22 10.44 -7.46
C MET A 1 10.42 11.45 -6.65
N GLU A 2 9.56 12.18 -7.31
CA GLU A 2 8.77 13.23 -6.65
C GLU A 2 7.59 12.63 -5.89
N CYS A 3 7.19 13.31 -4.82
CA CYS A 3 6.03 12.93 -4.02
C CYS A 3 4.78 13.64 -4.54
N PHE A 4 3.75 12.87 -4.89
CA PHE A 4 2.46 13.40 -5.28
C PHE A 4 1.76 14.01 -4.06
N GLN A 5 1.18 15.18 -4.22
CA GLN A 5 0.42 15.86 -3.18
C GLN A 5 -1.06 15.56 -3.36
N GLY A 6 -1.62 14.73 -2.48
CA GLY A 6 -3.02 14.33 -2.55
C GLY A 6 -3.23 12.94 -1.96
N SER A 7 -4.46 12.42 -2.11
CA SER A 7 -4.82 11.12 -1.61
C SER A 7 -4.36 9.99 -2.54
N LEU A 8 -4.36 8.76 -2.03
CA LEU A 8 -4.06 7.58 -2.83
C LEU A 8 -5.05 7.45 -4.00
N ARG A 9 -6.33 7.70 -3.77
CA ARG A 9 -7.33 7.66 -4.83
C ARG A 9 -7.07 8.69 -5.93
N GLU A 10 -6.76 9.93 -5.55
CA GLU A 10 -6.44 10.97 -6.51
C GLU A 10 -5.20 10.61 -7.34
N PHE A 11 -4.19 10.03 -6.69
CA PHE A 11 -3.00 9.55 -7.37
C PHE A 11 -3.33 8.48 -8.41
N ALA A 12 -4.15 7.49 -8.02
CA ALA A 12 -4.58 6.43 -8.91
C ALA A 12 -5.42 6.96 -10.07
N GLU A 13 -6.39 7.84 -9.81
CA GLU A 13 -7.22 8.46 -10.84
C GLU A 13 -6.38 9.17 -11.89
N LYS A 14 -5.41 9.97 -11.45
CA LYS A 14 -4.56 10.74 -12.34
C LYS A 14 -3.68 9.83 -13.21
N LEU A 15 -3.09 8.80 -12.62
CA LEU A 15 -2.25 7.85 -13.35
C LEU A 15 -3.05 7.06 -14.39
N LEU A 16 -4.22 6.57 -14.03
CA LEU A 16 -5.06 5.77 -14.92
C LEU A 16 -5.65 6.63 -16.05
N ALA A 17 -6.03 7.87 -15.77
CA ALA A 17 -6.50 8.80 -16.79
C ALA A 17 -5.39 9.14 -17.79
N ASN A 18 -4.16 9.24 -17.33
CA ASN A 18 -3.01 9.58 -18.16
C ASN A 18 -2.47 8.38 -18.96
N GLY A 19 -2.70 7.17 -18.48
CA GLY A 19 -2.29 5.93 -19.15
C GLY A 19 -0.81 5.60 -19.06
N LYS A 20 -0.01 6.44 -18.45
CA LYS A 20 1.43 6.23 -18.29
C LYS A 20 1.94 6.86 -17.02
N GLY A 21 3.10 6.38 -16.55
CA GLY A 21 3.73 6.89 -15.34
C GLY A 21 4.23 8.30 -15.48
N ASN A 22 4.35 8.99 -14.35
CA ASN A 22 4.78 10.39 -14.26
C ASN A 22 6.00 10.56 -13.35
N GLY A 23 6.64 9.47 -12.91
CA GLY A 23 7.80 9.51 -12.02
C GLY A 23 7.48 9.89 -10.58
N GLN A 24 6.23 9.79 -10.16
CA GLN A 24 5.81 10.15 -8.80
C GLN A 24 5.47 8.95 -7.95
N MET A 25 5.46 9.15 -6.63
CA MET A 25 4.93 8.22 -5.64
C MET A 25 4.08 9.03 -4.65
N VAL A 26 3.24 8.36 -3.90
CA VAL A 26 2.39 9.03 -2.90
C VAL A 26 2.61 8.44 -1.52
N GLU A 27 2.72 9.29 -0.50
CA GLU A 27 2.72 8.86 0.89
C GLU A 27 1.27 8.70 1.34
N VAL A 28 0.91 7.48 1.76
CA VAL A 28 -0.47 7.18 2.16
C VAL A 28 -0.66 7.15 3.66
N ALA A 29 0.38 6.80 4.42
CA ALA A 29 0.32 6.71 5.87
C ALA A 29 1.73 6.63 6.44
N GLN A 30 1.82 6.54 7.79
CA GLN A 30 3.06 6.25 8.48
C GLN A 30 2.87 5.02 9.35
N LEU A 31 3.94 4.26 9.55
CA LEU A 31 3.92 3.14 10.49
C LEU A 31 3.70 3.68 11.89
N CYS A 32 2.84 3.01 12.67
CA CYS A 32 2.61 3.40 14.05
C CYS A 32 3.80 2.99 14.94
N ASP A 33 3.95 3.68 16.06
CA ASP A 33 5.08 3.47 16.98
C ASP A 33 5.17 2.04 17.47
N THR A 34 4.03 1.39 17.71
CA THR A 34 3.98 -0.01 18.15
C THR A 34 4.62 -0.94 17.14
N VAL A 35 4.31 -0.74 15.85
CA VAL A 35 4.87 -1.56 14.77
C VAL A 35 6.37 -1.33 14.63
N ILE A 36 6.80 -0.08 14.75
CA ILE A 36 8.22 0.27 14.67
C ILE A 36 9.00 -0.39 15.80
N GLU A 37 8.47 -0.35 17.01
CA GLU A 37 9.11 -0.95 18.18
C GLU A 37 9.16 -2.48 18.08
N ASP A 38 8.07 -3.12 17.66
CA ASP A 38 8.01 -4.56 17.48
C ASP A 38 9.01 -5.01 16.42
N ALA A 39 9.12 -4.29 15.31
CA ALA A 39 10.07 -4.57 14.26
C ALA A 39 11.51 -4.49 14.78
N ARG A 40 11.80 -3.46 15.58
CA ARG A 40 13.11 -3.28 16.18
C ARG A 40 13.46 -4.45 17.12
N GLN A 41 12.52 -4.90 17.92
CA GLN A 41 12.73 -6.05 18.82
C GLN A 41 12.99 -7.34 18.05
N GLN A 42 12.46 -7.47 16.85
CA GLN A 42 12.71 -8.62 15.98
C GLN A 42 14.00 -8.48 15.16
N GLY A 43 14.75 -7.41 15.36
CA GLY A 43 16.02 -7.18 14.67
C GLY A 43 15.87 -6.48 13.32
N LEU A 44 14.69 -5.99 12.99
CA LEU A 44 14.45 -5.25 11.74
C LEU A 44 14.57 -3.74 12.00
N GLU A 45 15.62 -3.14 11.48
CA GLU A 45 15.81 -1.70 11.55
C GLU A 45 15.10 -1.02 10.38
N LEU A 46 14.14 -0.16 10.69
CA LEU A 46 13.37 0.56 9.68
C LEU A 46 14.06 1.87 9.31
N LYS A 47 14.33 2.06 8.03
CA LYS A 47 14.99 3.28 7.53
C LYS A 47 14.03 4.43 7.34
N SER A 48 12.74 4.13 7.19
CA SER A 48 11.69 5.13 7.03
C SER A 48 10.41 4.63 7.65
N CYS A 49 9.63 5.54 8.22
CA CYS A 49 8.32 5.24 8.78
C CYS A 49 7.18 5.53 7.80
N SER A 50 7.49 6.12 6.65
CA SER A 50 6.47 6.46 5.65
C SER A 50 6.08 5.24 4.83
N ILE A 51 4.77 5.08 4.62
CA ILE A 51 4.23 4.07 3.72
C ILE A 51 3.95 4.75 2.38
N MET A 52 4.65 4.31 1.34
CA MET A 52 4.58 4.90 0.01
C MET A 52 3.95 3.92 -0.97
N VAL A 53 3.18 4.46 -1.92
CA VAL A 53 2.67 3.68 -3.05
C VAL A 53 3.28 4.23 -4.33
N MET A 54 3.84 3.33 -5.14
CA MET A 54 4.48 3.68 -6.39
C MET A 54 3.51 3.51 -7.56
N GLN A 55 3.72 4.28 -8.63
CA GLN A 55 2.89 4.23 -9.83
C GLN A 55 2.79 2.83 -10.42
N LYS A 56 3.86 2.04 -10.42
CA LYS A 56 3.83 0.69 -10.96
C LYS A 56 2.85 -0.23 -10.24
N THR A 57 2.62 0.00 -8.93
CA THR A 57 1.64 -0.76 -8.16
C THR A 57 0.23 -0.48 -8.65
N ILE A 58 -0.08 0.78 -8.94
CA ILE A 58 -1.39 1.17 -9.48
C ILE A 58 -1.62 0.50 -10.83
N PHE A 59 -0.64 0.59 -11.75
CA PHE A 59 -0.78 -0.02 -13.08
C PHE A 59 -0.86 -1.54 -13.02
N LYS A 60 -0.11 -2.17 -12.11
CA LYS A 60 -0.14 -3.62 -11.93
C LYS A 60 -1.56 -4.12 -11.64
N TYR A 61 -2.27 -3.45 -10.72
CA TYR A 61 -3.62 -3.88 -10.34
C TYR A 61 -4.70 -3.42 -11.33
N ALA A 62 -4.41 -2.45 -12.19
CA ALA A 62 -5.33 -2.01 -13.22
C ALA A 62 -5.28 -2.86 -14.50
N HIS A 63 -4.09 -3.32 -14.87
CA HIS A 63 -3.85 -3.94 -16.18
C HIS A 63 -3.35 -5.39 -16.14
N HIS A 64 -3.09 -5.92 -14.94
CA HIS A 64 -2.57 -7.28 -14.80
C HIS A 64 -3.60 -8.32 -15.23
N PRO A 65 -3.18 -9.51 -15.77
CA PRO A 65 -4.12 -10.61 -16.07
C PRO A 65 -5.04 -11.00 -14.92
N LYS A 66 -4.66 -10.72 -13.67
CA LYS A 66 -5.54 -10.86 -12.50
C LYS A 66 -6.81 -10.04 -12.61
N ALA A 67 -6.84 -8.99 -13.43
CA ALA A 67 -8.06 -8.23 -13.70
C ALA A 67 -9.19 -9.13 -14.19
N LYS A 68 -8.86 -10.13 -15.02
CA LYS A 68 -9.83 -11.11 -15.53
C LYS A 68 -10.37 -12.02 -14.44
N LYS A 69 -9.70 -12.10 -13.29
CA LYS A 69 -10.12 -12.89 -12.14
C LYS A 69 -10.75 -12.05 -11.04
N GLY A 70 -11.16 -10.81 -11.35
CA GLY A 70 -11.76 -9.90 -10.37
C GLY A 70 -10.78 -9.30 -9.37
N ALA A 71 -9.48 -9.29 -9.68
CA ALA A 71 -8.45 -8.72 -8.81
C ALA A 71 -8.12 -7.27 -9.14
N VAL A 72 -8.95 -6.61 -9.96
CA VAL A 72 -8.85 -5.17 -10.21
C VAL A 72 -9.28 -4.43 -8.96
N VAL A 73 -8.51 -3.42 -8.56
CA VAL A 73 -8.86 -2.58 -7.42
C VAL A 73 -9.74 -1.42 -7.93
N PRO A 74 -11.03 -1.36 -7.55
CA PRO A 74 -11.88 -0.20 -7.88
C PRO A 74 -11.33 1.06 -7.23
N LEU A 75 -11.57 2.22 -7.85
CA LEU A 75 -11.06 3.49 -7.32
C LEU A 75 -11.52 3.77 -5.88
N ASN A 76 -12.76 3.39 -5.54
CA ASN A 76 -13.27 3.57 -4.19
C ASN A 76 -12.49 2.75 -3.15
N ASP A 77 -11.92 1.62 -3.54
CA ASP A 77 -11.16 0.76 -2.64
C ASP A 77 -9.82 1.39 -2.24
N TYR A 78 -9.28 2.31 -3.03
CA TYR A 78 -8.07 3.05 -2.63
C TYR A 78 -8.33 3.92 -1.39
N ASP A 79 -9.53 4.47 -1.25
CA ASP A 79 -9.89 5.20 -0.03
C ASP A 79 -9.93 4.28 1.19
N LEU A 80 -10.44 3.04 1.00
CA LEU A 80 -10.48 2.05 2.07
C LEU A 80 -9.09 1.58 2.47
N ILE A 81 -8.21 1.38 1.50
CA ILE A 81 -6.81 0.98 1.74
C ILE A 81 -6.09 2.07 2.52
N GLU A 82 -6.21 3.32 2.10
CA GLU A 82 -5.57 4.44 2.79
C GLU A 82 -6.07 4.56 4.23
N LYS A 83 -7.38 4.47 4.43
CA LYS A 83 -7.98 4.51 5.77
C LYS A 83 -7.46 3.36 6.65
N ALA A 84 -7.39 2.16 6.11
CA ALA A 84 -6.89 1.00 6.85
C ALA A 84 -5.43 1.16 7.26
N LEU A 85 -4.61 1.78 6.42
CA LEU A 85 -3.21 2.03 6.73
C LEU A 85 -3.04 3.15 7.78
N ARG A 86 -3.91 4.16 7.76
CA ARG A 86 -3.87 5.28 8.72
C ARG A 86 -4.47 4.93 10.07
N THR A 87 -5.50 4.08 10.10
CA THR A 87 -6.19 3.67 11.33
C THR A 87 -6.32 2.15 11.34
N PRO A 88 -5.21 1.43 11.52
CA PRO A 88 -5.22 -0.02 11.39
C PRO A 88 -5.97 -0.69 12.53
N LEU A 89 -6.72 -1.77 12.19
CA LEU A 89 -7.39 -2.61 13.17
C LEU A 89 -6.56 -3.82 13.53
N HIS A 90 -5.97 -4.47 12.52
CA HIS A 90 -5.15 -5.65 12.70
C HIS A 90 -3.88 -5.54 11.87
N ILE A 91 -2.73 -5.71 12.53
CA ILE A 91 -1.43 -5.68 11.89
C ILE A 91 -0.69 -6.95 12.29
N TYR A 92 -0.12 -7.63 11.30
CA TYR A 92 0.70 -8.82 11.51
C TYR A 92 2.07 -8.58 10.90
N GLU A 93 3.09 -9.13 11.55
CA GLU A 93 4.44 -9.12 11.02
C GLU A 93 4.79 -10.53 10.54
N ASP A 94 5.34 -10.63 9.33
CA ASP A 94 5.81 -11.88 8.77
C ASP A 94 7.34 -11.91 8.88
N PRO A 95 7.91 -12.64 9.86
CA PRO A 95 9.37 -12.64 10.07
C PRO A 95 10.12 -13.38 8.97
N ILE A 96 9.46 -14.24 8.21
CA ILE A 96 10.10 -14.98 7.11
C ILE A 96 10.30 -14.07 5.90
N GLN A 97 9.27 -13.29 5.56
CA GLN A 97 9.30 -12.39 4.42
C GLN A 97 9.73 -10.97 4.79
N ASN A 98 9.82 -10.67 6.10
CA ASN A 98 10.06 -9.32 6.62
C ASN A 98 9.02 -8.32 6.13
N ASP A 99 7.76 -8.75 6.04
CA ASP A 99 6.66 -7.90 5.62
C ASP A 99 5.79 -7.53 6.80
N ILE A 100 5.12 -6.38 6.68
CA ILE A 100 4.10 -5.93 7.61
C ILE A 100 2.76 -6.06 6.90
N ILE A 101 1.82 -6.76 7.50
CA ILE A 101 0.55 -7.11 6.87
C ILE A 101 -0.59 -6.45 7.63
N TYR A 102 -1.35 -5.60 6.92
CA TYR A 102 -2.56 -4.97 7.43
C TYR A 102 -3.76 -5.77 6.95
N VAL A 103 -4.65 -6.11 7.87
CA VAL A 103 -5.85 -6.89 7.55
C VAL A 103 -7.07 -6.14 8.02
N PHE A 104 -8.09 -6.04 7.17
CA PHE A 104 -9.37 -5.46 7.54
C PHE A 104 -10.51 -6.15 6.79
N THR A 105 -11.72 -6.04 7.35
CA THR A 105 -12.92 -6.58 6.71
C THR A 105 -13.37 -5.65 5.60
N TYR A 106 -13.70 -6.22 4.44
CA TYR A 106 -14.21 -5.44 3.31
C TYR A 106 -15.59 -4.87 3.66
N PRO A 107 -15.77 -3.53 3.64
CA PRO A 107 -17.03 -2.93 4.10
C PRO A 107 -18.26 -3.32 3.29
N TYR A 108 -18.07 -3.69 2.02
CA TYR A 108 -19.18 -4.04 1.13
C TYR A 108 -19.50 -5.53 1.12
N ASP A 109 -18.69 -6.35 1.76
CA ASP A 109 -18.90 -7.79 1.88
C ASP A 109 -18.12 -8.31 3.09
N GLU A 110 -18.80 -8.43 4.22
CA GLU A 110 -18.19 -8.82 5.51
C GLU A 110 -17.58 -10.22 5.51
N SER A 111 -17.93 -11.04 4.52
CA SER A 111 -17.32 -12.36 4.38
C SER A 111 -15.90 -12.31 3.81
N LYS A 112 -15.49 -11.16 3.31
CA LYS A 112 -14.17 -10.98 2.69
C LYS A 112 -13.23 -10.19 3.58
N LEU A 113 -11.99 -10.66 3.66
CA LEU A 113 -10.90 -9.94 4.30
C LEU A 113 -10.01 -9.34 3.24
N VAL A 114 -9.57 -8.11 3.46
CA VAL A 114 -8.59 -7.43 2.62
C VAL A 114 -7.25 -7.46 3.33
N LYS A 115 -6.22 -7.81 2.58
CA LYS A 115 -4.85 -7.89 3.06
C LYS A 115 -3.99 -6.92 2.26
N VAL A 116 -3.34 -6.00 2.97
CA VAL A 116 -2.40 -5.06 2.37
C VAL A 116 -1.01 -5.38 2.90
N VAL A 117 -0.09 -5.68 2.00
CA VAL A 117 1.28 -6.05 2.37
C VAL A 117 2.19 -4.85 2.19
N VAL A 118 2.89 -4.49 3.26
CA VAL A 118 3.87 -3.40 3.27
C VAL A 118 5.26 -4.02 3.33
N HIS A 119 6.12 -3.67 2.38
CA HIS A 119 7.50 -4.13 2.33
C HIS A 119 8.42 -3.10 3.00
N PRO A 120 8.90 -3.35 4.24
CA PRO A 120 9.80 -2.42 4.91
C PRO A 120 11.11 -2.28 4.14
N ASN A 121 11.66 -1.07 4.14
CA ASN A 121 12.95 -0.78 3.51
C ASN A 121 13.02 -1.15 2.02
N TYR A 122 11.89 -1.13 1.33
CA TYR A 122 11.88 -1.42 -0.09
C TYR A 122 12.73 -0.42 -0.86
N LYS A 123 13.64 -0.94 -1.68
CA LYS A 123 14.51 -0.09 -2.50
C LYS A 123 13.84 0.20 -3.84
N VAL A 124 13.64 1.48 -4.13
CA VAL A 124 13.17 1.90 -5.44
C VAL A 124 14.33 1.77 -6.43
N LYS A 125 14.12 1.03 -7.51
CA LYS A 125 15.13 0.95 -8.56
C LYS A 125 15.21 2.29 -9.27
N ARG A 126 16.40 2.82 -9.35
CA ARG A 126 16.67 4.01 -10.16
C ARG A 126 16.80 3.60 -11.61
N GLU A 127 16.07 4.26 -12.45
CA GLU A 127 16.24 4.12 -13.89
C GLU A 127 17.40 4.98 -14.36
#